data_ce1fe9c48baedb8bed32690574a0f95f
#
_entry.id   ce1fe9c48baedb8bed32690574a0f95f
#
_cell.length_a   1.000
_cell.length_b   1.000
_cell.length_c   1.000
_cell.angle_alpha   90.00
_cell.angle_beta   90.00
_cell.angle_gamma   90.00
#
_symmetry.space_group_name_H-M   'P 1'
#
loop_
_entity.id
_entity.type
_entity.pdbx_description
1 polymer ?
#
loop_
_entity_poly.entity_id
_entity_poly.type
_entity_poly.pdbx_seq_one_letter_code
_entity_poly.pdbx_strand_id
1 'polypeptide(L)'
;MKLIGYFRSSAAFRVRIALNLKGIAVEHASRHLRKGEHRAPDYVAINPQKLVPAFVLDDGEVLTQSMAILEYLEETHPEPPLLPNDPVGRARVRSLALIPTADIHPIQNLRVMAYLREKYEQSEEGTFAWSRHWIETGFEAYEASIAGNRHTGAYSHGDQPTMADLCLVPQVFNAARFKVDMSKFPTIQRIHTTCMKHPAFDAAQPSRQPDAEP
;
A
#
# COMPACT_ATOMS: atom_id res chain seq x y z
N MET A 1 18.79 7.31 -6.28
CA MET A 1 17.39 6.82 -6.56
C MET A 1 16.35 7.88 -6.17
N LYS A 2 15.17 7.89 -6.84
CA LYS A 2 14.09 8.85 -6.60
C LYS A 2 12.74 8.14 -6.53
N LEU A 3 11.93 8.41 -5.49
CA LEU A 3 10.54 7.96 -5.39
C LEU A 3 9.60 9.10 -5.80
N ILE A 4 8.86 8.91 -6.89
CA ILE A 4 7.81 9.84 -7.32
C ILE A 4 6.47 9.29 -6.80
N GLY A 5 5.85 10.03 -5.90
CA GLY A 5 4.68 9.56 -5.18
C GLY A 5 3.64 10.65 -4.94
N TYR A 6 2.78 10.40 -3.97
CA TYR A 6 1.82 11.33 -3.41
C TYR A 6 1.56 10.93 -1.95
N PHE A 7 1.52 11.89 -1.03
CA PHE A 7 1.46 11.57 0.41
C PHE A 7 0.32 10.61 0.78
N ARG A 8 -0.88 10.77 0.23
CA ARG A 8 -2.05 9.92 0.52
C ARG A 8 -2.14 8.64 -0.33
N SER A 9 -1.20 8.41 -1.25
CA SER A 9 -1.22 7.20 -2.06
C SER A 9 -0.86 5.96 -1.25
N SER A 10 -1.79 5.02 -1.11
CA SER A 10 -1.53 3.74 -0.44
C SER A 10 -0.40 2.96 -1.11
N ALA A 11 -0.31 3.01 -2.45
CA ALA A 11 0.76 2.35 -3.20
C ALA A 11 2.14 2.98 -2.94
N ALA A 12 2.22 4.33 -2.87
CA ALA A 12 3.46 5.00 -2.49
C ALA A 12 3.82 4.75 -1.02
N PHE A 13 2.82 4.65 -0.13
CA PHE A 13 3.03 4.37 1.29
C PHE A 13 3.70 3.01 1.49
N ARG A 14 3.29 1.95 0.75
CA ARG A 14 3.97 0.64 0.78
C ARG A 14 5.46 0.75 0.51
N VAL A 15 5.81 1.48 -0.54
CA VAL A 15 7.22 1.66 -0.95
C VAL A 15 8.01 2.47 0.07
N ARG A 16 7.41 3.54 0.63
CA ARG A 16 8.04 4.32 1.71
C ARG A 16 8.37 3.46 2.94
N ILE A 17 7.44 2.57 3.35
CA ILE A 17 7.70 1.64 4.47
C ILE A 17 8.89 0.75 4.14
N ALA A 18 8.94 0.15 2.95
CA ALA A 18 10.04 -0.71 2.53
C ALA A 18 11.38 0.01 2.54
N LEU A 19 11.44 1.21 1.97
CA LEU A 19 12.64 2.03 1.94
C LEU A 19 13.14 2.36 3.35
N ASN A 20 12.23 2.74 4.25
CA ASN A 20 12.55 3.03 5.64
C ASN A 20 13.04 1.79 6.40
N LEU A 21 12.40 0.62 6.21
CA LEU A 21 12.82 -0.64 6.83
C LEU A 21 14.23 -1.03 6.40
N LYS A 22 14.52 -0.89 5.11
CA LYS A 22 15.81 -1.24 4.53
C LYS A 22 16.88 -0.13 4.67
N GLY A 23 16.53 1.01 5.29
CA GLY A 23 17.45 2.12 5.50
C GLY A 23 17.93 2.78 4.19
N ILE A 24 17.11 2.71 3.13
CA ILE A 24 17.45 3.23 1.81
C ILE A 24 17.02 4.69 1.69
N ALA A 25 17.97 5.59 1.60
CA ALA A 25 17.71 7.01 1.36
C ALA A 25 17.40 7.28 -0.12
N VAL A 26 16.35 8.06 -0.38
CA VAL A 26 15.91 8.42 -1.73
C VAL A 26 15.49 9.88 -1.79
N GLU A 27 15.59 10.49 -2.97
CA GLU A 27 14.92 11.76 -3.26
C GLU A 27 13.41 11.50 -3.35
N HIS A 28 12.60 12.35 -2.71
CA HIS A 28 11.15 12.32 -2.82
C HIS A 28 10.66 13.41 -3.77
N ALA A 29 9.83 13.02 -4.75
CA ALA A 29 9.11 13.94 -5.61
C ALA A 29 7.61 13.66 -5.55
N SER A 30 6.80 14.72 -5.58
CA SER A 30 5.35 14.59 -5.51
C SER A 30 4.68 14.77 -6.86
N ARG A 31 3.59 14.04 -7.08
CA ARG A 31 2.59 14.25 -8.15
C ARG A 31 1.20 14.25 -7.53
N HIS A 32 0.64 15.43 -7.39
CA HIS A 32 -0.63 15.61 -6.69
C HIS A 32 -1.81 15.02 -7.47
N LEU A 33 -2.39 13.91 -6.97
CA LEU A 33 -3.41 13.14 -7.69
C LEU A 33 -4.71 13.92 -7.91
N ARG A 34 -5.17 14.70 -6.92
CA ARG A 34 -6.41 15.49 -7.04
C ARG A 34 -6.27 16.67 -8.00
N LYS A 35 -5.05 17.23 -8.15
CA LYS A 35 -4.74 18.29 -9.11
C LYS A 35 -4.44 17.75 -10.50
N GLY A 36 -4.42 16.43 -10.68
CA GLY A 36 -4.21 15.79 -11.97
C GLY A 36 -2.75 15.75 -12.44
N GLU A 37 -1.78 16.12 -11.59
CA GLU A 37 -0.36 16.20 -11.97
C GLU A 37 0.23 14.87 -12.48
N HIS A 38 -0.34 13.75 -12.07
CA HIS A 38 0.02 12.41 -12.58
C HIS A 38 -0.42 12.16 -14.03
N ARG A 39 -1.17 13.09 -14.63
CA ARG A 39 -1.63 13.06 -16.03
C ARG A 39 -0.86 14.06 -16.91
N ALA A 40 0.02 14.86 -16.33
CA ALA A 40 0.84 15.80 -17.07
C ALA A 40 1.80 15.06 -18.02
N PRO A 41 2.08 15.63 -19.23
CA PRO A 41 2.89 14.95 -20.24
C PRO A 41 4.27 14.51 -19.75
N ASP A 42 4.91 15.30 -18.93
CA ASP A 42 6.21 14.99 -18.34
C ASP A 42 6.17 13.74 -17.44
N TYR A 43 5.11 13.57 -16.65
CA TYR A 43 4.95 12.38 -15.84
C TYR A 43 4.47 11.17 -16.65
N VAL A 44 3.63 11.37 -17.64
CA VAL A 44 3.17 10.30 -18.56
C VAL A 44 4.34 9.68 -19.32
N ALA A 45 5.37 10.48 -19.67
CA ALA A 45 6.60 9.97 -20.25
C ALA A 45 7.38 9.04 -19.31
N ILE A 46 7.29 9.26 -17.98
CA ILE A 46 7.89 8.41 -16.95
C ILE A 46 7.02 7.18 -16.68
N ASN A 47 5.71 7.38 -16.50
CA ASN A 47 4.77 6.29 -16.22
C ASN A 47 3.51 6.41 -17.09
N PRO A 48 3.44 5.68 -18.21
CA PRO A 48 2.27 5.68 -19.11
C PRO A 48 0.96 5.24 -18.47
N GLN A 49 1.01 4.52 -17.32
CA GLN A 49 -0.18 4.12 -16.56
C GLN A 49 -0.85 5.30 -15.86
N LYS A 50 -0.16 6.46 -15.74
CA LYS A 50 -0.67 7.66 -15.03
C LYS A 50 -1.02 7.33 -13.56
N LEU A 51 -0.20 6.52 -12.92
CA LEU A 51 -0.35 6.11 -11.53
C LEU A 51 0.94 6.42 -10.76
N VAL A 52 0.83 6.52 -9.45
CA VAL A 52 1.99 6.58 -8.54
C VAL A 52 1.99 5.32 -7.66
N PRO A 53 3.17 4.82 -7.21
CA PRO A 53 4.49 5.41 -7.38
C PRO A 53 5.15 5.07 -8.72
N ALA A 54 6.16 5.87 -9.08
CA ALA A 54 7.25 5.49 -9.96
C ALA A 54 8.56 5.59 -9.16
N PHE A 55 9.45 4.62 -9.33
CA PHE A 55 10.74 4.55 -8.65
C PHE A 55 11.85 4.61 -9.70
N VAL A 56 12.58 5.70 -9.70
CA VAL A 56 13.67 5.96 -10.67
C VAL A 56 14.98 5.55 -10.02
N LEU A 57 15.71 4.64 -10.66
CA LEU A 57 17.00 4.15 -10.25
C LEU A 57 18.11 5.16 -10.60
N ASP A 58 19.32 4.94 -10.11
CA ASP A 58 20.44 5.85 -10.35
C ASP A 58 20.97 5.84 -11.81
N ASP A 59 20.72 4.74 -12.53
CA ASP A 59 21.00 4.60 -13.96
C ASP A 59 19.89 5.18 -14.87
N GLY A 60 18.80 5.66 -14.27
CA GLY A 60 17.66 6.25 -14.98
C GLY A 60 16.53 5.26 -15.31
N GLU A 61 16.71 3.96 -15.06
CA GLU A 61 15.62 2.98 -15.21
C GLU A 61 14.45 3.30 -14.29
N VAL A 62 13.24 3.04 -14.76
CA VAL A 62 12.01 3.36 -14.03
C VAL A 62 11.22 2.10 -13.71
N LEU A 63 11.01 1.87 -12.41
CA LEU A 63 10.15 0.81 -11.92
C LEU A 63 8.78 1.38 -11.55
N THR A 64 7.73 0.69 -11.97
CA THR A 64 6.34 1.02 -11.65
C THR A 64 5.66 -0.15 -10.97
N GLN A 65 4.47 0.07 -10.39
CA GLN A 65 3.76 -0.90 -9.56
C GLN A 65 4.44 -1.18 -8.21
N SER A 66 3.73 -0.83 -7.13
CA SER A 66 4.32 -0.95 -5.78
C SER A 66 4.80 -2.36 -5.44
N MET A 67 4.09 -3.40 -5.90
CA MET A 67 4.52 -4.79 -5.63
C MET A 67 5.82 -5.15 -6.36
N ALA A 68 5.96 -4.74 -7.63
CA ALA A 68 7.21 -4.95 -8.37
C ALA A 68 8.39 -4.20 -7.73
N ILE A 69 8.15 -2.97 -7.24
CA ILE A 69 9.17 -2.22 -6.50
C ILE A 69 9.55 -2.92 -5.19
N LEU A 70 8.58 -3.47 -4.45
CA LEU A 70 8.86 -4.22 -3.22
C LEU A 70 9.69 -5.48 -3.50
N GLU A 71 9.36 -6.23 -4.55
CA GLU A 71 10.13 -7.43 -4.96
C GLU A 71 11.55 -7.02 -5.40
N TYR A 72 11.70 -5.95 -6.19
CA TYR A 72 13.01 -5.43 -6.57
C TYR A 72 13.85 -5.07 -5.33
N LEU A 73 13.27 -4.36 -4.37
CA LEU A 73 13.96 -4.01 -3.13
C LEU A 73 14.33 -5.24 -2.29
N GLU A 74 13.50 -6.27 -2.30
CA GLU A 74 13.79 -7.54 -1.62
C GLU A 74 14.96 -8.31 -2.26
N GLU A 75 15.03 -8.29 -3.59
CA GLU A 75 16.10 -8.97 -4.32
C GLU A 75 17.44 -8.23 -4.27
N THR A 76 17.41 -6.89 -4.35
CA THR A 76 18.62 -6.07 -4.42
C THR A 76 19.16 -5.62 -3.06
N HIS A 77 18.30 -5.58 -2.05
CA HIS A 77 18.60 -5.20 -0.68
C HIS A 77 17.97 -6.22 0.28
N PRO A 78 18.50 -7.46 0.36
CA PRO A 78 17.83 -8.55 1.06
C PRO A 78 17.65 -8.33 2.57
N GLU A 79 18.43 -7.45 3.20
CA GLU A 79 18.36 -7.21 4.64
C GLU A 79 17.77 -5.83 4.99
N PRO A 80 16.86 -5.78 5.98
CA PRO A 80 16.14 -6.91 6.58
C PRO A 80 15.16 -7.53 5.58
N PRO A 81 14.92 -8.87 5.64
CA PRO A 81 14.08 -9.55 4.67
C PRO A 81 12.60 -9.17 4.84
N LEU A 82 11.89 -8.97 3.73
CA LEU A 82 10.45 -8.76 3.69
C LEU A 82 9.68 -10.04 3.40
N LEU A 83 10.38 -11.12 3.11
CA LEU A 83 9.85 -12.45 2.81
C LEU A 83 10.60 -13.50 3.65
N PRO A 84 9.91 -14.54 4.16
CA PRO A 84 10.58 -15.65 4.83
C PRO A 84 11.46 -16.45 3.87
N ASN A 85 12.32 -17.32 4.43
CA ASN A 85 13.28 -18.09 3.64
C ASN A 85 12.63 -19.28 2.91
N ASP A 86 11.57 -19.87 3.49
CA ASP A 86 10.95 -21.06 2.91
C ASP A 86 9.91 -20.71 1.82
N PRO A 87 9.78 -21.53 0.76
CA PRO A 87 8.89 -21.23 -0.36
C PRO A 87 7.41 -21.12 0.03
N VAL A 88 6.95 -21.91 1.00
CA VAL A 88 5.54 -21.89 1.43
C VAL A 88 5.24 -20.61 2.19
N GLY A 89 6.12 -20.21 3.10
CA GLY A 89 6.03 -18.94 3.82
C GLY A 89 6.06 -17.74 2.85
N ARG A 90 6.97 -17.74 1.87
CA ARG A 90 7.03 -16.72 0.81
C ARG A 90 5.73 -16.62 0.03
N ALA A 91 5.14 -17.76 -0.35
CA ALA A 91 3.86 -17.81 -1.05
C ALA A 91 2.73 -17.25 -0.16
N ARG A 92 2.69 -17.63 1.13
CA ARG A 92 1.71 -17.11 2.10
C ARG A 92 1.81 -15.59 2.27
N VAL A 93 3.01 -15.06 2.44
CA VAL A 93 3.21 -13.60 2.58
C VAL A 93 2.74 -12.86 1.34
N ARG A 94 3.08 -13.36 0.14
CA ARG A 94 2.60 -12.77 -1.12
C ARG A 94 1.09 -12.88 -1.27
N SER A 95 0.49 -14.01 -0.91
CA SER A 95 -0.97 -14.17 -0.92
C SER A 95 -1.67 -13.13 -0.05
N LEU A 96 -1.20 -12.94 1.20
CA LEU A 96 -1.71 -11.91 2.09
C LEU A 96 -1.49 -10.48 1.52
N ALA A 97 -0.33 -10.21 0.92
CA ALA A 97 -0.05 -8.91 0.29
C ALA A 97 -0.95 -8.63 -0.91
N LEU A 98 -1.36 -9.65 -1.66
CA LEU A 98 -2.20 -9.50 -2.84
C LEU A 98 -3.65 -9.14 -2.49
N ILE A 99 -4.19 -9.58 -1.37
CA ILE A 99 -5.56 -9.18 -0.95
C ILE A 99 -5.71 -7.64 -0.97
N PRO A 100 -4.91 -6.83 -0.24
CA PRO A 100 -5.04 -5.38 -0.32
C PRO A 100 -4.56 -4.78 -1.64
N THR A 101 -3.68 -5.44 -2.40
CA THR A 101 -3.06 -4.83 -3.58
C THR A 101 -3.69 -5.20 -4.90
N ALA A 102 -4.30 -6.38 -5.01
CA ALA A 102 -4.93 -6.87 -6.22
C ALA A 102 -6.46 -6.93 -6.11
N ASP A 103 -7.00 -7.22 -4.92
CA ASP A 103 -8.44 -7.44 -4.78
C ASP A 103 -9.17 -6.22 -4.20
N ILE A 104 -8.52 -5.39 -3.35
CA ILE A 104 -9.15 -4.21 -2.74
C ILE A 104 -8.77 -2.92 -3.48
N HIS A 105 -7.49 -2.55 -3.46
CA HIS A 105 -7.03 -1.23 -3.90
C HIS A 105 -7.39 -0.89 -5.35
N PRO A 106 -7.28 -1.79 -6.35
CA PRO A 106 -7.58 -1.46 -7.74
C PRO A 106 -9.03 -1.05 -7.98
N ILE A 107 -9.98 -1.71 -7.31
CA ILE A 107 -11.42 -1.48 -7.50
C ILE A 107 -11.97 -0.30 -6.71
N GLN A 108 -11.21 0.21 -5.75
CA GLN A 108 -11.49 1.47 -5.03
C GLN A 108 -10.58 2.64 -5.47
N ASN A 109 -9.81 2.48 -6.53
CA ASN A 109 -8.92 3.52 -7.02
C ASN A 109 -9.70 4.75 -7.51
N LEU A 110 -9.08 5.93 -7.41
CA LEU A 110 -9.69 7.21 -7.82
C LEU A 110 -10.27 7.18 -9.25
N ARG A 111 -9.60 6.49 -10.19
CA ARG A 111 -10.08 6.36 -11.57
C ARG A 111 -11.37 5.54 -11.67
N VAL A 112 -11.53 4.52 -10.83
CA VAL A 112 -12.76 3.70 -10.77
C VAL A 112 -13.88 4.51 -10.14
N MET A 113 -13.60 5.23 -9.04
CA MET A 113 -14.59 6.11 -8.41
C MET A 113 -15.06 7.23 -9.34
N ALA A 114 -14.14 7.82 -10.12
CA ALA A 114 -14.49 8.80 -11.15
C ALA A 114 -15.39 8.19 -12.23
N TYR A 115 -15.04 7.02 -12.73
CA TYR A 115 -15.80 6.32 -13.75
C TYR A 115 -17.21 5.95 -13.28
N LEU A 116 -17.36 5.47 -12.03
CA LEU A 116 -18.68 5.18 -11.45
C LEU A 116 -19.55 6.42 -11.37
N ARG A 117 -19.01 7.58 -10.99
CA ARG A 117 -19.75 8.84 -10.96
C ARG A 117 -20.13 9.33 -12.33
N GLU A 118 -19.19 9.29 -13.28
CA GLU A 118 -19.37 9.86 -14.62
C GLU A 118 -20.26 9.00 -15.55
N LYS A 119 -20.15 7.68 -15.43
CA LYS A 119 -20.81 6.75 -16.37
C LYS A 119 -22.01 6.02 -15.77
N TYR A 120 -22.02 5.86 -14.44
CA TYR A 120 -23.13 5.19 -13.75
C TYR A 120 -23.88 6.13 -12.81
N GLU A 121 -23.61 7.45 -12.90
CA GLU A 121 -24.30 8.50 -12.13
C GLU A 121 -24.31 8.24 -10.62
N GLN A 122 -23.29 7.53 -10.12
CA GLN A 122 -23.20 7.24 -8.70
C GLN A 122 -22.91 8.50 -7.89
N SER A 123 -23.67 8.68 -6.82
CA SER A 123 -23.43 9.76 -5.85
C SER A 123 -22.07 9.58 -5.15
N GLU A 124 -21.61 10.61 -4.45
CA GLU A 124 -20.44 10.49 -3.60
C GLU A 124 -20.63 9.40 -2.53
N GLU A 125 -21.81 9.36 -1.89
CA GLU A 125 -22.16 8.33 -0.91
C GLU A 125 -22.17 6.93 -1.54
N GLY A 126 -22.69 6.77 -2.75
CA GLY A 126 -22.67 5.50 -3.48
C GLY A 126 -21.24 5.02 -3.75
N THR A 127 -20.34 5.92 -4.16
CA THR A 127 -18.93 5.57 -4.34
C THR A 127 -18.20 5.28 -3.03
N PHE A 128 -18.60 5.91 -1.93
CA PHE A 128 -18.10 5.58 -0.59
C PHE A 128 -18.59 4.20 -0.13
N ALA A 129 -19.88 3.88 -0.33
CA ALA A 129 -20.44 2.58 -0.04
C ALA A 129 -19.78 1.46 -0.85
N TRP A 130 -19.52 1.69 -2.14
CA TRP A 130 -18.73 0.81 -2.99
C TRP A 130 -17.35 0.52 -2.39
N SER A 131 -16.60 1.56 -2.05
CA SER A 131 -15.27 1.41 -1.49
C SER A 131 -15.28 0.67 -0.16
N ARG A 132 -16.23 0.99 0.73
CA ARG A 132 -16.41 0.32 2.02
C ARG A 132 -16.68 -1.16 1.83
N HIS A 133 -17.62 -1.52 0.96
CA HIS A 133 -17.97 -2.91 0.67
C HIS A 133 -16.75 -3.75 0.28
N TRP A 134 -15.96 -3.26 -0.68
CA TRP A 134 -14.80 -4.03 -1.14
C TRP A 134 -13.65 -4.08 -0.14
N ILE A 135 -13.50 -3.05 0.70
CA ILE A 135 -12.54 -3.10 1.81
C ILE A 135 -12.99 -4.14 2.85
N GLU A 136 -14.25 -4.11 3.26
CA GLU A 136 -14.80 -5.07 4.24
C GLU A 136 -14.68 -6.50 3.72
N THR A 137 -15.08 -6.77 2.49
CA THR A 137 -14.95 -8.09 1.86
C THR A 137 -13.50 -8.60 1.85
N GLY A 138 -12.56 -7.76 1.45
CA GLY A 138 -11.14 -8.15 1.46
C GLY A 138 -10.58 -8.29 2.88
N PHE A 139 -11.01 -7.48 3.83
CA PHE A 139 -10.59 -7.61 5.23
C PHE A 139 -11.18 -8.83 5.92
N GLU A 140 -12.40 -9.26 5.57
CA GLU A 140 -12.97 -10.54 6.02
C GLU A 140 -12.06 -11.71 5.60
N ALA A 141 -11.65 -11.75 4.35
CA ALA A 141 -10.74 -12.77 3.84
C ALA A 141 -9.35 -12.69 4.50
N TYR A 142 -8.82 -11.46 4.68
CA TYR A 142 -7.53 -11.27 5.33
C TYR A 142 -7.56 -11.70 6.79
N GLU A 143 -8.55 -11.25 7.57
CA GLU A 143 -8.76 -11.63 8.98
C GLU A 143 -8.87 -13.14 9.14
N ALA A 144 -9.70 -13.80 8.32
CA ALA A 144 -9.85 -15.25 8.34
C ALA A 144 -8.54 -16.00 8.05
N SER A 145 -7.67 -15.42 7.22
CA SER A 145 -6.38 -16.01 6.86
C SER A 145 -5.32 -15.90 7.96
N ILE A 146 -5.46 -14.92 8.87
CA ILE A 146 -4.48 -14.66 9.92
C ILE A 146 -4.98 -15.00 11.33
N ALA A 147 -6.28 -14.90 11.60
CA ALA A 147 -6.83 -15.19 12.93
C ALA A 147 -6.62 -16.67 13.30
N GLY A 148 -5.97 -16.90 14.44
CA GLY A 148 -5.68 -18.26 14.92
C GLY A 148 -4.70 -19.08 14.06
N ASN A 149 -4.12 -18.49 13.02
CA ASN A 149 -3.17 -19.18 12.16
C ASN A 149 -1.80 -19.29 12.86
N ARG A 150 -1.23 -20.50 12.87
CA ARG A 150 0.06 -20.80 13.54
C ARG A 150 1.25 -19.98 13.03
N HIS A 151 1.18 -19.45 11.83
CA HIS A 151 2.23 -18.63 11.22
C HIS A 151 2.03 -17.14 11.48
N THR A 152 0.91 -16.72 12.08
CA THR A 152 0.67 -15.35 12.48
C THR A 152 1.28 -15.11 13.85
N GLY A 153 2.17 -14.16 13.95
CA GLY A 153 2.83 -13.76 15.18
C GLY A 153 2.47 -12.33 15.58
N ALA A 154 3.46 -11.55 15.95
CA ALA A 154 3.31 -10.12 16.16
C ALA A 154 2.85 -9.39 14.89
N TYR A 155 3.25 -9.91 13.72
CA TYR A 155 2.90 -9.43 12.39
C TYR A 155 2.03 -10.46 11.63
N SER A 156 1.69 -10.18 10.40
CA SER A 156 0.87 -11.06 9.56
C SER A 156 1.51 -12.42 9.30
N HIS A 157 2.85 -12.46 9.36
CA HIS A 157 3.62 -13.69 9.31
C HIS A 157 4.85 -13.57 10.21
N GLY A 158 4.87 -14.33 11.32
CA GLY A 158 5.95 -14.32 12.29
C GLY A 158 6.06 -13.03 13.11
N ASP A 159 7.27 -12.77 13.63
CA ASP A 159 7.53 -11.70 14.59
C ASP A 159 8.40 -10.56 14.03
N GLN A 160 8.54 -10.51 12.71
CA GLN A 160 9.15 -9.41 11.96
C GLN A 160 8.21 -8.91 10.88
N PRO A 161 8.28 -7.61 10.51
CA PRO A 161 7.48 -7.06 9.42
C PRO A 161 7.77 -7.78 8.11
N THR A 162 6.72 -8.11 7.36
CA THR A 162 6.82 -8.73 6.05
C THR A 162 6.12 -7.88 5.00
N MET A 163 6.30 -8.22 3.73
CA MET A 163 5.60 -7.58 2.60
C MET A 163 4.08 -7.54 2.80
N ALA A 164 3.50 -8.52 3.51
CA ALA A 164 2.08 -8.54 3.85
C ALA A 164 1.67 -7.33 4.71
N ASP A 165 2.49 -7.00 5.71
CA ASP A 165 2.22 -5.87 6.62
C ASP A 165 2.40 -4.52 5.92
N LEU A 166 3.39 -4.43 5.02
CA LEU A 166 3.63 -3.25 4.19
C LEU A 166 2.41 -2.94 3.28
N CYS A 167 1.68 -3.99 2.89
CA CYS A 167 0.49 -3.86 2.07
C CYS A 167 -0.78 -3.63 2.91
N LEU A 168 -0.86 -4.25 4.08
CA LEU A 168 -1.99 -4.13 5.01
C LEU A 168 -2.12 -2.73 5.59
N VAL A 169 -1.04 -2.18 6.15
CA VAL A 169 -1.07 -0.89 6.88
C VAL A 169 -1.63 0.26 6.04
N PRO A 170 -1.21 0.49 4.78
CA PRO A 170 -1.82 1.52 3.95
C PRO A 170 -3.29 1.26 3.63
N GLN A 171 -3.73 0.02 3.60
CA GLN A 171 -5.13 -0.32 3.38
C GLN A 171 -5.98 -0.06 4.63
N VAL A 172 -5.46 -0.31 5.83
CA VAL A 172 -6.12 0.07 7.10
C VAL A 172 -6.24 1.60 7.20
N PHE A 173 -5.18 2.34 6.87
CA PHE A 173 -5.25 3.80 6.78
C PHE A 173 -6.36 4.27 5.83
N ASN A 174 -6.49 3.61 4.68
CA ASN A 174 -7.52 3.94 3.71
C ASN A 174 -8.93 3.56 4.20
N ALA A 175 -9.08 2.46 4.93
CA ALA A 175 -10.34 2.00 5.50
C ALA A 175 -10.99 3.04 6.43
N ALA A 176 -10.18 3.74 7.22
CA ALA A 176 -10.65 4.83 8.09
C ALA A 176 -11.35 5.94 7.30
N ARG A 177 -10.85 6.27 6.10
CA ARG A 177 -11.48 7.27 5.22
C ARG A 177 -12.90 6.86 4.79
N PHE A 178 -13.12 5.58 4.58
CA PHE A 178 -14.42 5.03 4.14
C PHE A 178 -15.30 4.57 5.30
N LYS A 179 -14.90 4.90 6.54
CA LYS A 179 -15.64 4.59 7.78
C LYS A 179 -15.95 3.10 7.92
N VAL A 180 -14.97 2.25 7.59
CA VAL A 180 -15.05 0.80 7.83
C VAL A 180 -15.04 0.55 9.32
N ASP A 181 -15.96 -0.32 9.78
CA ASP A 181 -15.98 -0.75 11.18
C ASP A 181 -14.87 -1.77 11.44
N MET A 182 -13.75 -1.26 11.95
CA MET A 182 -12.58 -2.08 12.24
C MET A 182 -12.76 -3.03 13.42
N SER A 183 -13.80 -2.88 14.25
CA SER A 183 -14.07 -3.80 15.37
C SER A 183 -14.33 -5.24 14.92
N LYS A 184 -14.74 -5.42 13.67
CA LYS A 184 -14.93 -6.72 13.02
C LYS A 184 -13.62 -7.46 12.72
N PHE A 185 -12.48 -6.77 12.78
CA PHE A 185 -11.18 -7.26 12.33
C PHE A 185 -10.12 -7.12 13.44
N PRO A 186 -10.27 -7.82 14.57
CA PRO A 186 -9.42 -7.61 15.76
C PRO A 186 -7.96 -8.01 15.54
N THR A 187 -7.67 -9.04 14.72
CA THR A 187 -6.30 -9.44 14.43
C THR A 187 -5.61 -8.43 13.50
N ILE A 188 -6.31 -7.92 12.49
CA ILE A 188 -5.83 -6.81 11.64
C ILE A 188 -5.52 -5.59 12.50
N GLN A 189 -6.41 -5.20 13.43
CA GLN A 189 -6.18 -4.05 14.32
C GLN A 189 -4.95 -4.24 15.20
N ARG A 190 -4.78 -5.44 15.78
CA ARG A 190 -3.61 -5.76 16.61
C ARG A 190 -2.31 -5.63 15.82
N ILE A 191 -2.27 -6.22 14.62
CA ILE A 191 -1.10 -6.17 13.74
C ILE A 191 -0.82 -4.73 13.31
N HIS A 192 -1.84 -3.99 12.88
CA HIS A 192 -1.71 -2.57 12.53
C HIS A 192 -1.11 -1.76 13.69
N THR A 193 -1.64 -1.95 14.90
CA THR A 193 -1.12 -1.26 16.11
C THR A 193 0.34 -1.62 16.37
N THR A 194 0.74 -2.86 16.15
CA THR A 194 2.13 -3.30 16.26
C THR A 194 3.02 -2.64 15.21
N CYS A 195 2.58 -2.65 13.95
CA CYS A 195 3.30 -1.97 12.86
C CYS A 195 3.53 -0.49 13.15
N MET A 196 2.50 0.22 13.62
CA MET A 196 2.58 1.66 13.87
C MET A 196 3.50 2.07 15.02
N LYS A 197 3.91 1.13 15.88
CA LYS A 197 4.97 1.35 16.88
C LYS A 197 6.39 1.28 16.27
N HIS A 198 6.51 0.73 15.07
CA HIS A 198 7.80 0.61 14.40
C HIS A 198 8.15 1.93 13.69
N PRO A 199 9.34 2.52 13.91
CA PRO A 199 9.71 3.84 13.35
C PRO A 199 9.59 3.93 11.82
N ALA A 200 9.88 2.84 11.10
CA ALA A 200 9.79 2.81 9.64
C ALA A 200 8.36 3.00 9.11
N PHE A 201 7.36 2.49 9.83
CA PHE A 201 5.95 2.66 9.50
C PHE A 201 5.45 4.05 9.91
N ASP A 202 5.81 4.51 11.10
CA ASP A 202 5.43 5.85 11.57
C ASP A 202 5.95 6.95 10.64
N ALA A 203 7.23 6.90 10.28
CA ALA A 203 7.84 7.88 9.37
C ALA A 203 7.24 7.85 7.94
N ALA A 204 6.72 6.70 7.50
CA ALA A 204 6.12 6.56 6.17
C ALA A 204 4.67 7.05 6.08
N GLN A 205 4.02 7.40 7.20
CA GLN A 205 2.62 7.85 7.22
C GLN A 205 2.39 9.07 6.31
N PRO A 206 1.19 9.18 5.72
CA PRO A 206 0.81 10.32 4.90
C PRO A 206 1.05 11.68 5.56
N SER A 207 0.70 11.84 6.84
CA SER A 207 0.87 13.09 7.59
C SER A 207 2.32 13.48 7.87
N ARG A 208 3.27 12.54 7.70
CA ARG A 208 4.71 12.77 7.90
C ARG A 208 5.44 13.15 6.62
N GLN A 209 4.75 13.13 5.47
CA GLN A 209 5.41 13.39 4.19
C GLN A 209 5.57 14.89 3.91
N PRO A 210 6.63 15.29 3.18
CA PRO A 210 6.88 16.70 2.87
C PRO A 210 5.77 17.38 2.07
N ASP A 211 5.01 16.59 1.28
CA ASP A 211 3.88 17.04 0.47
C ASP A 211 2.53 16.90 1.18
N ALA A 212 2.52 16.63 2.50
CA ALA A 212 1.29 16.50 3.27
C ALA A 212 0.53 17.84 3.31
N GLU A 213 -0.76 17.75 3.03
CA GLU A 213 -1.70 18.88 3.17
C GLU A 213 -2.55 18.68 4.44
N PRO A 214 -3.01 19.77 5.09
CA PRO A 214 -3.90 19.73 6.25
C PRO A 214 -5.19 18.96 6.02
#